data_a50f060bce386185900a3f43ccad27c5
#
_entry.id   a50f060bce386185900a3f43ccad27c5
#
_cell.length_a   1.000
_cell.length_b   1.000
_cell.length_c   1.000
_cell.angle_alpha   90.00
_cell.angle_beta   90.00
_cell.angle_gamma   90.00
#
_symmetry.space_group_name_H-M   'P 1'
#
loop_
_entity.id
_entity.type
_entity.pdbx_description
1 polymer ?
#
loop_
_entity_poly.entity_id
_entity_poly.type
_entity_poly.pdbx_seq_one_letter_code
_entity_poly.pdbx_strand_id
1 'polypeptide(L)'
;LSILLFTLFLPVFGYFAKKDLLAVLFFLGFNAFMFYAHFTSEFTAERPKPNSLVYLYDADEDKANWYSYDEMPDEWTRKYFGEDPVILTNAETKFSSKYNSGFTWRSDAPKIDIKSPEIILQKIDSSNNEFQYSLKIAPNRDAKRIEIYTENITDFNDFKVNGLQAENVKLGEESFNMFTRRWKNRLLSYYISSKDTLRMNFSLDKTKSAEFILYESSYDLLENKELDVSRRSETMIPKPFILNDAVIYKKRVKLNQ
;
A
#
# COMPACT_ATOMS: atom_id res chain seq x y z
N LEU A 1 11.09 -29.11 9.39
CA LEU A 1 12.07 -28.96 10.48
C LEU A 1 11.71 -29.81 11.70
N SER A 2 10.47 -29.73 12.21
CA SER A 2 10.01 -30.48 13.40
C SER A 2 10.15 -31.99 13.25
N ILE A 3 9.80 -32.57 12.10
CA ILE A 3 9.95 -34.02 11.82
C ILE A 3 11.42 -34.42 11.90
N LEU A 4 12.33 -33.65 11.34
CA LEU A 4 13.76 -33.93 11.31
C LEU A 4 14.37 -33.88 12.72
N LEU A 5 13.97 -32.90 13.53
CA LEU A 5 14.33 -32.81 14.93
C LEU A 5 13.82 -34.01 15.73
N PHE A 6 12.57 -34.41 15.53
CA PHE A 6 11.95 -35.53 16.20
C PHE A 6 12.68 -36.85 15.87
N THR A 7 13.04 -37.04 14.59
CA THR A 7 13.82 -38.23 14.15
C THR A 7 15.20 -38.30 14.80
N LEU A 8 15.82 -37.14 15.03
CA LEU A 8 17.15 -37.06 15.66
C LEU A 8 17.11 -37.48 17.15
N PHE A 9 15.96 -37.29 17.82
CA PHE A 9 15.75 -37.70 19.22
C PHE A 9 15.24 -39.14 19.38
N LEU A 10 14.81 -39.82 18.29
CA LEU A 10 14.34 -41.22 18.38
C LEU A 10 15.27 -42.18 19.13
N PRO A 11 16.59 -42.17 18.94
CA PRO A 11 17.51 -43.03 19.71
C PRO A 11 17.46 -42.77 21.21
N VAL A 12 17.31 -41.49 21.62
CA VAL A 12 17.22 -41.09 23.03
C VAL A 12 15.98 -41.69 23.67
N PHE A 13 14.84 -41.66 22.97
CA PHE A 13 13.59 -42.28 23.47
C PHE A 13 13.70 -43.81 23.62
N GLY A 14 14.63 -44.43 22.90
CA GLY A 14 14.91 -45.87 23.01
C GLY A 14 15.44 -46.31 24.39
N TYR A 15 16.11 -45.41 25.13
CA TYR A 15 16.69 -45.71 26.46
C TYR A 15 15.66 -45.71 27.60
N PHE A 16 14.44 -45.18 27.37
CA PHE A 16 13.43 -45.13 28.42
C PHE A 16 12.74 -46.49 28.58
N ALA A 17 12.75 -47.04 29.80
CA ALA A 17 12.16 -48.35 30.12
C ALA A 17 10.61 -48.31 30.07
N LYS A 18 10.02 -47.15 30.41
CA LYS A 18 8.56 -46.95 30.45
C LYS A 18 8.12 -45.95 29.37
N LYS A 19 8.14 -46.39 28.11
CA LYS A 19 7.84 -45.54 26.94
C LYS A 19 6.40 -45.00 26.94
N ASP A 20 5.44 -45.83 27.40
CA ASP A 20 4.02 -45.42 27.49
C ASP A 20 3.81 -44.29 28.51
N LEU A 21 4.49 -44.39 29.68
CA LEU A 21 4.42 -43.33 30.67
C LEU A 21 5.02 -42.02 30.13
N LEU A 22 6.15 -42.13 29.41
CA LEU A 22 6.78 -40.97 28.76
C LEU A 22 5.87 -40.33 27.72
N ALA A 23 5.19 -41.15 26.90
CA ALA A 23 4.21 -40.65 25.91
C ALA A 23 3.04 -39.93 26.57
N VAL A 24 2.52 -40.47 27.68
CA VAL A 24 1.45 -39.80 28.45
C VAL A 24 1.92 -38.47 29.02
N LEU A 25 3.15 -38.41 29.57
CA LEU A 25 3.73 -37.19 30.12
C LEU A 25 3.90 -36.11 29.04
N PHE A 26 4.40 -36.47 27.86
CA PHE A 26 4.50 -35.54 26.73
C PHE A 26 3.15 -35.08 26.23
N PHE A 27 2.16 -35.96 26.17
CA PHE A 27 0.80 -35.60 25.80
C PHE A 27 0.17 -34.62 26.80
N LEU A 28 0.32 -34.88 28.11
CA LEU A 28 -0.15 -33.96 29.14
C LEU A 28 0.59 -32.62 29.09
N GLY A 29 1.93 -32.65 28.91
CA GLY A 29 2.75 -31.45 28.75
C GLY A 29 2.32 -30.62 27.52
N PHE A 30 2.11 -31.27 26.38
CA PHE A 30 1.61 -30.63 25.15
C PHE A 30 0.27 -29.93 25.40
N ASN A 31 -0.70 -30.62 26.01
CA ASN A 31 -1.99 -30.01 26.32
C ASN A 31 -1.84 -28.83 27.28
N ALA A 32 -1.03 -28.96 28.33
CA ALA A 32 -0.77 -27.87 29.28
C ALA A 32 -0.17 -26.65 28.57
N PHE A 33 0.80 -26.84 27.65
CA PHE A 33 1.37 -25.75 26.87
C PHE A 33 0.37 -25.16 25.86
N MET A 34 -0.49 -25.97 25.25
CA MET A 34 -1.56 -25.47 24.40
C MET A 34 -2.54 -24.58 25.15
N PHE A 35 -2.99 -25.02 26.34
CA PHE A 35 -3.86 -24.20 27.20
C PHE A 35 -3.15 -22.91 27.63
N TYR A 36 -1.91 -23.01 28.08
CA TYR A 36 -1.13 -21.82 28.45
C TYR A 36 -0.98 -20.84 27.26
N ALA A 37 -0.65 -21.34 26.08
CA ALA A 37 -0.55 -20.52 24.87
C ALA A 37 -1.88 -19.86 24.51
N HIS A 38 -3.00 -20.58 24.65
CA HIS A 38 -4.34 -20.03 24.41
C HIS A 38 -4.66 -18.84 25.35
N PHE A 39 -4.43 -19.00 26.64
CA PHE A 39 -4.69 -17.92 27.60
C PHE A 39 -3.71 -16.76 27.52
N THR A 40 -2.50 -16.98 26.98
CA THR A 40 -1.49 -15.93 26.82
C THR A 40 -1.42 -15.35 25.40
N SER A 41 -2.27 -15.82 24.47
CA SER A 41 -2.28 -15.38 23.06
C SER A 41 -3.03 -14.08 22.83
N GLU A 42 -3.74 -13.54 23.81
CA GLU A 42 -4.46 -12.29 23.68
C GLU A 42 -3.52 -11.10 23.39
N PHE A 43 -4.02 -10.16 22.60
CA PHE A 43 -3.32 -8.91 22.37
C PHE A 43 -3.37 -8.02 23.60
N THR A 44 -2.23 -7.48 23.98
CA THR A 44 -2.05 -6.61 25.15
C THR A 44 -1.34 -5.33 24.73
N ALA A 45 -1.20 -4.37 25.64
CA ALA A 45 -0.40 -3.17 25.38
C ALA A 45 1.08 -3.49 25.05
N GLU A 46 1.64 -4.59 25.60
CA GLU A 46 3.00 -5.04 25.29
C GLU A 46 3.09 -5.80 23.96
N ARG A 47 1.99 -6.38 23.51
CA ARG A 47 1.86 -7.14 22.26
C ARG A 47 0.61 -6.69 21.51
N PRO A 48 0.61 -5.44 21.00
CA PRO A 48 -0.58 -4.87 20.38
C PRO A 48 -0.89 -5.51 19.03
N LYS A 49 -2.18 -5.59 18.71
CA LYS A 49 -2.68 -6.09 17.43
C LYS A 49 -2.44 -5.06 16.32
N PRO A 50 -1.73 -5.41 15.24
CA PRO A 50 -1.60 -4.52 14.10
C PRO A 50 -2.90 -4.48 13.29
N ASN A 51 -3.38 -3.28 12.98
CA ASN A 51 -4.53 -3.06 12.11
C ASN A 51 -4.33 -1.87 11.17
N SER A 52 -5.23 -1.71 10.20
CA SER A 52 -5.10 -0.70 9.16
C SER A 52 -6.42 -0.07 8.79
N LEU A 53 -6.41 1.24 8.60
CA LEU A 53 -7.53 1.99 8.06
C LEU A 53 -7.01 3.10 7.15
N VAL A 54 -7.60 3.20 5.96
CA VAL A 54 -7.27 4.22 4.97
C VAL A 54 -8.56 4.80 4.42
N TYR A 55 -8.59 6.12 4.28
CA TYR A 55 -9.64 6.85 3.59
C TYR A 55 -9.15 7.21 2.18
N LEU A 56 -9.95 6.93 1.16
CA LEU A 56 -9.67 7.30 -0.21
C LEU A 56 -10.86 8.02 -0.83
N TYR A 57 -10.62 9.24 -1.31
CA TYR A 57 -11.56 10.00 -2.11
C TYR A 57 -11.14 9.97 -3.58
N ASP A 58 -12.03 9.47 -4.42
CA ASP A 58 -11.89 9.44 -5.88
C ASP A 58 -12.56 10.68 -6.46
N ALA A 59 -11.77 11.65 -6.89
CA ALA A 59 -12.26 12.92 -7.42
C ALA A 59 -12.87 12.81 -8.84
N ASP A 60 -12.65 11.72 -9.54
CA ASP A 60 -13.25 11.49 -10.86
C ASP A 60 -14.65 10.88 -10.75
N GLU A 61 -14.84 10.01 -9.75
CA GLU A 61 -16.12 9.36 -9.46
C GLU A 61 -16.95 10.13 -8.42
N ASP A 62 -16.36 11.12 -7.77
CA ASP A 62 -16.91 11.86 -6.63
C ASP A 62 -17.39 10.92 -5.51
N LYS A 63 -16.57 9.93 -5.17
CA LYS A 63 -16.86 8.92 -4.17
C LYS A 63 -15.74 8.78 -3.15
N ALA A 64 -16.13 8.51 -1.92
CA ALA A 64 -15.20 8.22 -0.84
C ALA A 64 -15.41 6.80 -0.31
N ASN A 65 -14.32 6.13 0.05
CA ASN A 65 -14.34 4.78 0.57
C ASN A 65 -13.32 4.59 1.69
N TRP A 66 -13.68 3.73 2.64
CA TRP A 66 -12.78 3.13 3.61
C TRP A 66 -12.09 1.92 3.02
N TYR A 67 -10.81 1.74 3.33
CA TYR A 67 -10.02 0.58 2.93
C TYR A 67 -9.22 0.02 4.11
N SER A 68 -9.02 -1.29 4.13
CA SER A 68 -8.11 -1.96 5.06
C SER A 68 -7.32 -3.07 4.37
N TYR A 69 -6.10 -3.32 4.89
CA TYR A 69 -5.25 -4.47 4.54
C TYR A 69 -5.43 -5.64 5.51
N ASP A 70 -6.33 -5.55 6.46
CA ASP A 70 -6.52 -6.58 7.48
C ASP A 70 -7.25 -7.78 6.87
N GLU A 71 -6.90 -8.99 7.28
CA GLU A 71 -7.60 -10.18 6.83
C GLU A 71 -9.05 -10.21 7.33
N MET A 72 -9.27 -9.75 8.55
CA MET A 72 -10.58 -9.56 9.15
C MET A 72 -10.64 -8.23 9.91
N PRO A 73 -11.71 -7.44 9.71
CA PRO A 73 -11.93 -6.24 10.51
C PRO A 73 -12.02 -6.58 12.00
N ASP A 74 -11.29 -5.85 12.83
CA ASP A 74 -11.36 -5.96 14.27
C ASP A 74 -12.44 -5.02 14.87
N GLU A 75 -12.53 -4.94 16.20
CA GLU A 75 -13.51 -4.11 16.89
C GLU A 75 -13.38 -2.61 16.59
N TRP A 76 -12.15 -2.14 16.24
CA TRP A 76 -11.91 -0.75 15.88
C TRP A 76 -12.23 -0.48 14.41
N THR A 77 -11.74 -1.30 13.49
CA THR A 77 -11.93 -1.14 12.05
C THR A 77 -13.36 -1.44 11.61
N ARG A 78 -14.04 -2.40 12.27
CA ARG A 78 -15.41 -2.80 11.93
C ARG A 78 -16.41 -1.64 11.94
N LYS A 79 -16.18 -0.63 12.78
CA LYS A 79 -17.04 0.56 12.86
C LYS A 79 -17.12 1.32 11.54
N TYR A 80 -16.07 1.23 10.72
CA TYR A 80 -15.95 1.94 9.44
C TYR A 80 -16.39 1.10 8.24
N PHE A 81 -16.48 -0.23 8.40
CA PHE A 81 -16.84 -1.12 7.29
C PHE A 81 -18.34 -1.46 7.24
N GLY A 82 -19.11 -1.12 8.28
CA GLY A 82 -20.55 -1.40 8.32
C GLY A 82 -20.88 -2.89 8.33
N GLU A 83 -22.10 -3.23 7.89
CA GLU A 83 -22.61 -4.61 7.89
C GLU A 83 -22.24 -5.38 6.61
N ASP A 84 -22.04 -4.68 5.50
CA ASP A 84 -21.85 -5.26 4.15
C ASP A 84 -20.58 -4.76 3.46
N PRO A 85 -19.39 -4.99 4.02
CA PRO A 85 -18.15 -4.57 3.38
C PRO A 85 -17.83 -5.43 2.16
N VAL A 86 -17.27 -4.81 1.13
CA VAL A 86 -16.81 -5.50 -0.09
C VAL A 86 -15.43 -6.10 0.16
N ILE A 87 -15.30 -7.40 -0.10
CA ILE A 87 -13.99 -8.08 -0.11
C ILE A 87 -13.33 -7.82 -1.47
N LEU A 88 -12.10 -7.33 -1.43
CA LEU A 88 -11.32 -7.01 -2.63
C LEU A 88 -10.32 -8.12 -2.94
N THR A 89 -10.08 -8.33 -4.22
CA THR A 89 -8.96 -9.14 -4.69
C THR A 89 -7.71 -8.28 -4.90
N ASN A 90 -6.53 -8.88 -4.85
CA ASN A 90 -5.26 -8.16 -5.07
C ASN A 90 -5.17 -7.47 -6.45
N ALA A 91 -5.99 -7.89 -7.42
CA ALA A 91 -6.03 -7.30 -8.76
C ALA A 91 -6.79 -5.96 -8.80
N GLU A 92 -7.71 -5.71 -7.86
CA GLU A 92 -8.59 -4.53 -7.87
C GLU A 92 -7.94 -3.28 -7.27
N THR A 93 -6.83 -3.43 -6.57
CA THR A 93 -6.13 -2.30 -5.96
C THR A 93 -4.75 -2.07 -6.59
N LYS A 94 -4.49 -0.85 -7.05
CA LYS A 94 -3.16 -0.44 -7.52
C LYS A 94 -2.20 -0.25 -6.36
N PHE A 95 -2.69 0.11 -5.17
CA PHE A 95 -1.89 0.15 -3.96
C PHE A 95 -1.50 -1.24 -3.49
N SER A 96 -0.23 -1.40 -3.20
CA SER A 96 0.27 -2.62 -2.56
C SER A 96 1.20 -2.27 -1.41
N SER A 97 1.18 -3.13 -0.41
CA SER A 97 2.17 -3.11 0.67
C SER A 97 3.58 -3.36 0.13
N LYS A 98 4.59 -3.20 0.97
CA LYS A 98 5.96 -3.62 0.65
C LYS A 98 6.03 -5.10 0.23
N TYR A 99 5.14 -5.93 0.72
CA TYR A 99 5.05 -7.38 0.44
C TYR A 99 4.02 -7.73 -0.63
N ASN A 100 3.59 -6.76 -1.43
CA ASN A 100 2.64 -6.93 -2.53
C ASN A 100 1.22 -7.37 -2.12
N SER A 101 0.82 -7.20 -0.87
CA SER A 101 -0.58 -7.33 -0.47
C SER A 101 -1.35 -6.04 -0.82
N GLY A 102 -2.51 -6.18 -1.47
CA GLY A 102 -3.45 -5.09 -1.72
C GLY A 102 -4.40 -4.87 -0.53
N PHE A 103 -5.34 -3.96 -0.69
CA PHE A 103 -6.45 -3.84 0.24
C PHE A 103 -7.33 -5.10 0.21
N THR A 104 -7.81 -5.51 1.37
CA THR A 104 -8.69 -6.67 1.54
C THR A 104 -10.16 -6.24 1.63
N TRP A 105 -10.42 -5.08 2.27
CA TRP A 105 -11.76 -4.59 2.53
C TRP A 105 -11.97 -3.20 1.95
N ARG A 106 -13.19 -2.97 1.46
CA ARG A 106 -13.70 -1.66 1.05
C ARG A 106 -15.12 -1.46 1.57
N SER A 107 -15.45 -0.25 2.00
CA SER A 107 -16.81 0.18 2.31
C SER A 107 -16.97 1.65 1.94
N ASP A 108 -18.19 2.09 1.75
CA ASP A 108 -18.48 3.50 1.51
C ASP A 108 -18.08 4.36 2.71
N ALA A 109 -17.57 5.54 2.44
CA ALA A 109 -17.16 6.51 3.45
C ALA A 109 -17.92 7.85 3.27
N PRO A 110 -18.08 8.64 4.34
CA PRO A 110 -18.61 9.99 4.20
C PRO A 110 -17.68 10.84 3.35
N LYS A 111 -18.24 11.69 2.48
CA LYS A 111 -17.44 12.66 1.76
C LYS A 111 -17.07 13.81 2.68
N ILE A 112 -15.80 14.20 2.62
CA ILE A 112 -15.27 15.39 3.30
C ILE A 112 -14.65 16.33 2.28
N ASP A 113 -14.45 17.59 2.68
CA ASP A 113 -13.77 18.57 1.82
C ASP A 113 -12.26 18.37 1.86
N ILE A 114 -11.73 17.67 0.87
CA ILE A 114 -10.28 17.47 0.71
C ILE A 114 -9.73 18.52 -0.25
N LYS A 115 -8.83 19.36 0.23
CA LYS A 115 -8.10 20.29 -0.63
C LYS A 115 -7.32 19.54 -1.70
N SER A 116 -7.78 19.66 -2.95
CA SER A 116 -7.12 19.01 -4.08
C SER A 116 -5.74 19.62 -4.34
N PRO A 117 -4.75 18.84 -4.80
CA PRO A 117 -3.50 19.39 -5.30
C PRO A 117 -3.74 20.27 -6.53
N GLU A 118 -2.88 21.27 -6.72
CA GLU A 118 -2.82 22.00 -7.98
C GLU A 118 -2.17 21.11 -9.04
N ILE A 119 -2.88 20.80 -10.12
CA ILE A 119 -2.37 19.98 -11.22
C ILE A 119 -2.38 20.84 -12.49
N ILE A 120 -1.19 21.12 -13.04
CA ILE A 120 -1.02 21.88 -14.27
C ILE A 120 -0.34 20.97 -15.29
N LEU A 121 -1.06 20.67 -16.36
CA LEU A 121 -0.55 19.95 -17.53
C LEU A 121 -0.39 20.94 -18.68
N GLN A 122 0.83 21.04 -19.20
CA GLN A 122 1.16 21.82 -20.39
C GLN A 122 1.61 20.89 -21.50
N LYS A 123 1.08 21.10 -22.70
CA LYS A 123 1.47 20.40 -23.93
C LYS A 123 2.15 21.39 -24.83
N ILE A 124 3.33 21.05 -25.32
CA ILE A 124 4.14 21.85 -26.26
C ILE A 124 4.29 21.05 -27.54
N ASP A 125 3.92 21.61 -28.67
CA ASP A 125 4.13 20.95 -29.96
C ASP A 125 5.63 20.91 -30.27
N SER A 126 6.12 19.72 -30.65
CA SER A 126 7.52 19.52 -31.01
C SER A 126 7.64 19.20 -32.50
N SER A 127 8.76 19.62 -33.12
CA SER A 127 9.03 19.40 -34.53
C SER A 127 9.31 17.94 -34.91
N ASN A 128 9.59 17.05 -33.95
CA ASN A 128 10.10 15.69 -34.15
C ASN A 128 9.03 14.60 -33.98
N ASN A 129 7.83 14.77 -34.52
CA ASN A 129 6.73 13.82 -34.39
C ASN A 129 6.37 13.41 -32.95
N GLU A 130 6.79 14.20 -31.97
CA GLU A 130 6.50 14.04 -30.55
C GLU A 130 5.82 15.26 -29.98
N PHE A 131 5.02 15.07 -28.95
CA PHE A 131 4.58 16.14 -28.07
C PHE A 131 5.43 16.15 -26.82
N GLN A 132 5.86 17.31 -26.41
CA GLN A 132 6.47 17.52 -25.09
C GLN A 132 5.41 17.89 -24.08
N TYR A 133 5.49 17.30 -22.91
CA TYR A 133 4.58 17.56 -21.79
C TYR A 133 5.37 18.03 -20.58
N SER A 134 4.77 18.97 -19.85
CA SER A 134 5.19 19.37 -18.51
C SER A 134 4.00 19.21 -17.58
N LEU A 135 4.12 18.32 -16.60
CA LEU A 135 3.14 18.09 -15.56
C LEU A 135 3.68 18.58 -14.22
N LYS A 136 3.00 19.58 -13.64
CA LYS A 136 3.29 20.11 -12.30
C LYS A 136 2.20 19.65 -11.35
N ILE A 137 2.59 19.11 -10.19
CA ILE A 137 1.69 18.74 -9.11
C ILE A 137 2.18 19.38 -7.82
N ALA A 138 1.40 20.33 -7.30
CA ALA A 138 1.72 21.03 -6.06
C ALA A 138 0.66 20.70 -4.99
N PRO A 139 1.05 20.10 -3.86
CA PRO A 139 0.13 19.82 -2.76
C PRO A 139 -0.47 21.10 -2.16
N ASN A 140 -1.77 21.10 -1.93
CA ASN A 140 -2.48 22.19 -1.22
C ASN A 140 -2.80 21.84 0.24
N ARG A 141 -2.37 20.65 0.68
CA ARG A 141 -2.49 20.15 2.06
C ARG A 141 -1.16 19.55 2.52
N ASP A 142 -1.06 19.08 3.75
CA ASP A 142 0.15 18.46 4.29
C ASP A 142 0.34 17.02 3.76
N ALA A 143 0.29 16.85 2.44
CA ALA A 143 0.57 15.59 1.81
C ALA A 143 2.05 15.22 1.96
N LYS A 144 2.31 13.93 2.15
CA LYS A 144 3.66 13.40 2.34
C LYS A 144 4.13 12.52 1.18
N ARG A 145 3.20 12.09 0.33
CA ARG A 145 3.52 11.17 -0.76
C ARG A 145 2.61 11.40 -1.96
N ILE A 146 3.21 11.38 -3.14
CA ILE A 146 2.52 11.34 -4.44
C ILE A 146 2.95 10.06 -5.13
N GLU A 147 1.98 9.25 -5.57
CA GLU A 147 2.21 8.11 -6.44
C GLU A 147 1.51 8.31 -7.77
N ILE A 148 2.22 8.01 -8.85
CA ILE A 148 1.70 8.11 -10.21
C ILE A 148 1.75 6.72 -10.84
N TYR A 149 0.61 6.30 -11.36
CA TYR A 149 0.45 5.08 -12.13
C TYR A 149 0.05 5.43 -13.56
N THR A 150 0.39 4.57 -14.50
CA THR A 150 -0.08 4.65 -15.89
C THR A 150 -1.15 3.60 -16.12
N GLU A 151 -2.19 3.92 -16.91
CA GLU A 151 -3.17 2.90 -17.30
C GLU A 151 -2.57 1.91 -18.28
N ASN A 152 -1.79 2.40 -19.24
CA ASN A 152 -1.15 1.58 -20.27
C ASN A 152 0.38 1.63 -20.13
N ILE A 153 1.03 0.56 -20.58
CA ILE A 153 2.49 0.56 -20.74
C ILE A 153 2.80 1.48 -21.92
N THR A 154 3.27 2.67 -21.62
CA THR A 154 3.65 3.67 -22.62
C THR A 154 5.10 4.05 -22.39
N ASP A 155 5.90 4.02 -23.44
CA ASP A 155 7.28 4.49 -23.38
C ASP A 155 7.29 6.01 -23.48
N PHE A 156 7.88 6.64 -22.49
CA PHE A 156 8.11 8.08 -22.45
C PHE A 156 9.56 8.36 -22.83
N ASN A 157 9.78 9.35 -23.70
CA ASN A 157 11.10 9.80 -24.07
C ASN A 157 11.47 11.02 -23.20
N ASP A 158 12.76 11.23 -22.98
CA ASP A 158 13.32 12.37 -22.23
C ASP A 158 12.67 12.62 -20.87
N PHE A 159 12.31 11.53 -20.17
CA PHE A 159 11.58 11.62 -18.90
C PHE A 159 12.47 12.16 -17.79
N LYS A 160 12.04 13.30 -17.22
CA LYS A 160 12.72 13.99 -16.12
C LYS A 160 11.76 14.24 -14.97
N VAL A 161 12.26 14.08 -13.77
CA VAL A 161 11.55 14.38 -12.52
C VAL A 161 12.34 15.46 -11.79
N ASN A 162 11.73 16.61 -11.55
CA ASN A 162 12.38 17.77 -10.93
C ASN A 162 13.73 18.13 -11.56
N GLY A 163 13.81 18.03 -12.90
CA GLY A 163 15.04 18.30 -13.66
C GLY A 163 16.05 17.15 -13.73
N LEU A 164 15.86 16.09 -12.95
CA LEU A 164 16.72 14.91 -12.95
C LEU A 164 16.20 13.88 -13.98
N GLN A 165 17.07 13.43 -14.85
CA GLN A 165 16.80 12.36 -15.79
C GLN A 165 17.24 11.03 -15.18
N ALA A 166 16.37 10.00 -15.24
CA ALA A 166 16.79 8.68 -14.84
C ALA A 166 17.69 8.07 -15.93
N GLU A 167 18.85 7.58 -15.49
CA GLU A 167 19.75 6.85 -16.37
C GLU A 167 19.25 5.43 -16.63
N ASN A 168 19.66 4.86 -17.75
CA ASN A 168 19.40 3.45 -18.01
C ASN A 168 20.18 2.59 -17.02
N VAL A 169 19.52 1.63 -16.42
CA VAL A 169 20.16 0.64 -15.55
C VAL A 169 20.68 -0.51 -16.39
N LYS A 170 21.97 -0.83 -16.25
CA LYS A 170 22.57 -2.02 -16.86
C LYS A 170 22.48 -3.19 -15.89
N LEU A 171 21.95 -4.30 -16.35
CA LEU A 171 21.94 -5.57 -15.64
C LEU A 171 22.59 -6.63 -16.55
N GLY A 172 23.87 -6.92 -16.31
CA GLY A 172 24.69 -7.71 -17.25
C GLY A 172 24.93 -6.96 -18.56
N GLU A 173 24.62 -7.59 -19.68
CA GLU A 173 24.74 -6.98 -21.02
C GLU A 173 23.49 -6.21 -21.45
N GLU A 174 22.36 -6.34 -20.72
CA GLU A 174 21.11 -5.68 -21.04
C GLU A 174 21.02 -4.30 -20.39
N SER A 175 20.55 -3.31 -21.14
CA SER A 175 20.26 -1.97 -20.66
C SER A 175 18.74 -1.78 -20.53
N PHE A 176 18.28 -1.37 -19.35
CA PHE A 176 16.87 -1.13 -19.06
C PHE A 176 16.61 0.34 -18.81
N ASN A 177 15.61 0.89 -19.50
CA ASN A 177 15.05 2.16 -19.11
C ASN A 177 14.14 1.94 -17.89
N MET A 178 14.42 2.64 -16.78
CA MET A 178 13.66 2.48 -15.54
C MET A 178 12.17 2.77 -15.70
N PHE A 179 11.77 3.52 -16.72
CA PHE A 179 10.37 3.88 -16.96
C PHE A 179 9.64 2.92 -17.90
N THR A 180 10.29 1.92 -18.47
CA THR A 180 9.66 0.89 -19.31
C THR A 180 9.28 -0.38 -18.55
N ARG A 181 9.96 -0.71 -17.45
CA ARG A 181 9.64 -1.86 -16.59
C ARG A 181 9.05 -1.39 -15.26
N ARG A 182 7.73 -1.28 -15.21
CA ARG A 182 7.00 -0.75 -14.06
C ARG A 182 6.27 -1.86 -13.33
N TRP A 183 6.47 -1.92 -12.03
CA TRP A 183 5.69 -2.81 -11.17
C TRP A 183 4.25 -2.31 -11.06
N LYS A 184 3.27 -3.13 -11.46
CA LYS A 184 1.84 -2.77 -11.45
C LYS A 184 1.55 -1.42 -12.13
N ASN A 185 2.29 -1.06 -13.19
CA ASN A 185 2.18 0.22 -13.89
C ASN A 185 2.49 1.46 -13.03
N ARG A 186 3.14 1.31 -11.88
CA ARG A 186 3.59 2.45 -11.09
C ARG A 186 4.77 3.12 -11.76
N LEU A 187 4.58 4.37 -12.16
CA LEU A 187 5.59 5.18 -12.81
C LEU A 187 6.56 5.80 -11.78
N LEU A 188 6.01 6.34 -10.69
CA LEU A 188 6.77 7.13 -9.73
C LEU A 188 6.15 7.02 -8.34
N SER A 189 7.00 6.99 -7.31
CA SER A 189 6.66 7.32 -5.93
C SER A 189 7.52 8.50 -5.49
N TYR A 190 6.89 9.61 -5.19
CA TYR A 190 7.54 10.84 -4.76
C TYR A 190 7.19 11.15 -3.31
N TYR A 191 8.20 11.26 -2.47
CA TYR A 191 8.05 11.62 -1.07
C TYR A 191 8.29 13.11 -0.90
N ILE A 192 7.31 13.81 -0.36
CA ILE A 192 7.31 15.25 -0.21
C ILE A 192 8.02 15.62 1.10
N SER A 193 9.06 16.43 1.00
CA SER A 193 9.68 17.10 2.13
C SER A 193 9.32 18.59 2.05
N SER A 194 8.57 19.13 3.01
CA SER A 194 8.26 20.57 3.12
C SER A 194 7.68 21.26 1.87
N LYS A 195 6.46 20.93 1.44
CA LYS A 195 5.72 21.60 0.34
C LYS A 195 6.42 21.59 -1.03
N ASP A 196 7.23 20.59 -1.30
CA ASP A 196 7.86 20.43 -2.59
C ASP A 196 6.84 20.18 -3.70
N THR A 197 7.11 20.73 -4.86
CA THR A 197 6.31 20.51 -6.08
C THR A 197 6.94 19.41 -6.90
N LEU A 198 6.15 18.41 -7.30
CA LEU A 198 6.57 17.43 -8.29
C LEU A 198 6.43 18.02 -9.68
N ARG A 199 7.51 17.99 -10.47
CA ARG A 199 7.53 18.36 -11.89
C ARG A 199 8.00 17.19 -12.72
N MET A 200 7.21 16.80 -13.70
CA MET A 200 7.55 15.76 -14.67
C MET A 200 7.58 16.37 -16.06
N ASN A 201 8.69 16.22 -16.76
CA ASN A 201 8.83 16.60 -18.16
C ASN A 201 9.14 15.34 -18.97
N PHE A 202 8.46 15.15 -20.08
CA PHE A 202 8.63 13.98 -20.95
C PHE A 202 8.11 14.26 -22.34
N SER A 203 8.54 13.43 -23.30
CA SER A 203 7.99 13.43 -24.65
C SER A 203 7.20 12.15 -24.92
N LEU A 204 6.21 12.28 -25.78
CA LEU A 204 5.36 11.18 -26.23
C LEU A 204 5.14 11.29 -27.74
N ASP A 205 5.29 10.17 -28.45
CA ASP A 205 4.94 10.10 -29.87
C ASP A 205 3.51 10.60 -30.12
N LYS A 206 3.29 11.37 -31.19
CA LYS A 206 2.00 11.97 -31.54
C LYS A 206 0.88 10.94 -31.75
N THR A 207 1.23 9.70 -32.05
CA THR A 207 0.29 8.59 -32.25
C THR A 207 -0.11 7.90 -30.95
N LYS A 208 0.60 8.17 -29.83
CA LYS A 208 0.37 7.54 -28.53
C LYS A 208 -0.42 8.47 -27.62
N SER A 209 -1.23 7.87 -26.77
CA SER A 209 -1.90 8.55 -25.66
C SER A 209 -1.50 7.92 -24.33
N ALA A 210 -1.51 8.68 -23.28
CA ALA A 210 -1.28 8.17 -21.94
C ALA A 210 -2.28 8.80 -20.94
N GLU A 211 -2.58 8.05 -19.90
CA GLU A 211 -3.38 8.49 -18.77
C GLU A 211 -2.63 8.18 -17.49
N PHE A 212 -2.51 9.16 -16.62
CA PHE A 212 -1.95 9.01 -15.29
C PHE A 212 -3.04 8.90 -14.25
N ILE A 213 -2.86 8.03 -13.28
CA ILE A 213 -3.62 8.00 -12.05
C ILE A 213 -2.72 8.53 -10.94
N LEU A 214 -3.11 9.67 -10.41
CA LEU A 214 -2.46 10.32 -9.29
C LEU A 214 -3.11 9.87 -7.99
N TYR A 215 -2.29 9.54 -7.01
CA TYR A 215 -2.67 9.37 -5.62
C TYR A 215 -1.81 10.27 -4.75
N GLU A 216 -2.45 11.22 -4.07
CA GLU A 216 -1.80 12.08 -3.09
C GLU A 216 -2.21 11.64 -1.70
N SER A 217 -1.25 11.35 -0.82
CA SER A 217 -1.48 10.80 0.51
C SER A 217 -0.95 11.70 1.61
N SER A 218 -1.77 11.93 2.64
CA SER A 218 -1.39 12.50 3.94
C SER A 218 -1.60 11.48 5.05
N TYR A 219 -0.93 11.64 6.20
CA TYR A 219 -1.01 10.72 7.34
C TYR A 219 -1.75 11.35 8.52
N ASP A 220 -2.82 12.05 8.23
CA ASP A 220 -3.63 12.81 9.18
C ASP A 220 -5.02 12.20 9.43
N LEU A 221 -5.20 10.91 9.14
CA LEU A 221 -6.50 10.25 9.26
C LEU A 221 -7.09 10.36 10.67
N LEU A 222 -6.27 10.19 11.70
CA LEU A 222 -6.70 10.22 13.10
C LEU A 222 -6.84 11.64 13.66
N GLU A 223 -6.26 12.63 13.01
CA GLU A 223 -6.31 14.05 13.34
C GLU A 223 -7.40 14.79 12.57
N ASN A 224 -7.95 14.18 11.52
CA ASN A 224 -8.96 14.78 10.66
C ASN A 224 -10.33 14.80 11.38
N LYS A 225 -10.76 15.99 11.78
CA LYS A 225 -12.00 16.18 12.55
C LYS A 225 -13.26 15.88 11.75
N GLU A 226 -13.22 15.98 10.42
CA GLU A 226 -14.38 15.72 9.56
C GLU A 226 -14.65 14.21 9.41
N LEU A 227 -13.63 13.38 9.57
CA LEU A 227 -13.75 11.91 9.50
C LEU A 227 -14.10 11.29 10.85
N ASP A 228 -13.86 12.01 11.96
CA ASP A 228 -14.13 11.58 13.35
C ASP A 228 -13.65 10.15 13.63
N VAL A 229 -12.44 9.84 13.18
CA VAL A 229 -11.86 8.51 13.39
C VAL A 229 -11.37 8.41 14.83
N SER A 230 -11.93 7.47 15.59
CA SER A 230 -11.52 7.25 16.98
C SER A 230 -10.08 6.75 17.06
N ARG A 231 -9.35 7.12 18.12
CA ARG A 231 -8.01 6.59 18.37
C ARG A 231 -8.06 5.09 18.64
N ARG A 232 -6.99 4.39 18.30
CA ARG A 232 -6.79 2.99 18.67
C ARG A 232 -6.69 2.83 20.17
N SER A 233 -7.12 1.67 20.70
CA SER A 233 -6.83 1.29 22.07
C SER A 233 -5.33 0.99 22.25
N GLU A 234 -4.87 0.94 23.48
CA GLU A 234 -3.47 0.59 23.80
C GLU A 234 -3.09 -0.83 23.35
N THR A 235 -4.07 -1.69 23.12
CA THR A 235 -3.89 -3.05 22.62
C THR A 235 -3.79 -3.12 21.09
N MET A 236 -3.77 -1.97 20.40
CA MET A 236 -3.73 -1.87 18.93
C MET A 236 -2.60 -0.95 18.46
N ILE A 237 -2.02 -1.27 17.30
CA ILE A 237 -0.92 -0.53 16.69
C ILE A 237 -1.15 -0.41 15.18
N PRO A 238 -0.70 0.67 14.52
CA PRO A 238 -0.71 0.75 13.07
C PRO A 238 0.07 -0.41 12.44
N LYS A 239 -0.56 -1.08 11.47
CA LYS A 239 0.08 -2.19 10.73
C LYS A 239 1.32 -1.69 9.99
N PRO A 240 2.51 -2.30 10.21
CA PRO A 240 3.75 -1.83 9.62
C PRO A 240 3.86 -2.16 8.12
N PHE A 241 4.75 -1.44 7.41
CA PHE A 241 5.12 -1.66 6.01
C PHE A 241 4.01 -1.50 4.98
N ILE A 242 2.93 -0.84 5.33
CA ILE A 242 1.82 -0.48 4.45
C ILE A 242 1.54 1.03 4.54
N LEU A 243 0.78 1.55 3.57
CA LEU A 243 0.17 2.87 3.69
C LEU A 243 -0.99 2.75 4.67
N ASN A 244 -0.87 3.37 5.83
CA ASN A 244 -1.83 3.26 6.93
C ASN A 244 -2.08 4.63 7.56
N ASP A 245 -3.23 4.80 8.21
CA ASP A 245 -3.68 6.05 8.84
C ASP A 245 -3.62 7.24 7.86
N ALA A 246 -3.97 6.95 6.61
CA ALA A 246 -3.82 7.87 5.51
C ALA A 246 -5.14 8.36 4.94
N VAL A 247 -5.15 9.63 4.53
CA VAL A 247 -6.18 10.24 3.69
C VAL A 247 -5.61 10.37 2.28
N ILE A 248 -6.26 9.71 1.32
CA ILE A 248 -5.80 9.65 -0.07
C ILE A 248 -6.77 10.43 -0.95
N TYR A 249 -6.22 11.31 -1.78
CA TYR A 249 -6.90 11.95 -2.89
C TYR A 249 -6.47 11.27 -4.19
N LYS A 250 -7.43 10.76 -4.97
CA LYS A 250 -7.20 10.13 -6.28
C LYS A 250 -7.71 11.01 -7.39
N LYS A 251 -6.95 11.17 -8.48
CA LYS A 251 -7.34 11.90 -9.69
C LYS A 251 -6.71 11.29 -10.93
N ARG A 252 -7.48 11.27 -12.04
CA ARG A 252 -6.98 10.91 -13.37
C ARG A 252 -6.52 12.15 -14.12
N VAL A 253 -5.39 12.06 -14.78
CA VAL A 253 -4.82 13.11 -15.63
C VAL A 253 -4.62 12.54 -17.03
N LYS A 254 -5.47 12.95 -17.95
CA LYS A 254 -5.39 12.52 -19.35
C LYS A 254 -4.48 13.45 -20.13
N LEU A 255 -3.54 12.86 -20.86
CA LEU A 255 -2.75 13.58 -21.86
C LEU A 255 -3.63 13.69 -23.10
N ASN A 256 -4.31 14.80 -23.27
CA ASN A 256 -5.14 15.02 -24.43
C ASN A 256 -4.27 15.07 -25.69
N GLN A 257 -4.72 14.37 -26.71
CA GLN A 257 -4.19 14.45 -28.08
C GLN A 257 -4.32 15.85 -28.66
#